data_4ffd8f10921705f84f25adaf5cdee08d
#
_entry.id   4ffd8f10921705f84f25adaf5cdee08d
#
_cell.length_a   1.000
_cell.length_b   1.000
_cell.length_c   1.000
_cell.angle_alpha   90.00
_cell.angle_beta   90.00
_cell.angle_gamma   90.00
#
_symmetry.space_group_name_H-M   'P 1'
#
loop_
_entity.id
_entity.type
_entity.pdbx_description
1 polymer ?
#
loop_
_entity_poly.entity_id
_entity_poly.type
_entity_poly.pdbx_seq_one_letter_code
_entity_poly.pdbx_strand_id
1 'polypeptide(L)'
;LLATNLQLQTILSSATNVSIVATNTEGTITTFNTGAEELLGYSAGEMIGQQSLTLLHVPEEIDRHARELSDLYERPIHGVAALIENAKRGGFDEREWTYQRKDGSRLTVLLTITALRDSDGVVTGFLAIGKDITSRKAAEHALAQARDEALRAAQAKADFLATMSHEIRTPMNAIIGM
;
A
#
# COMPACT_ATOMS: atom_id res chain seq x y z
N LEU A 1 5.14 34.96 9.59
CA LEU A 1 4.35 33.85 10.12
C LEU A 1 3.09 33.55 9.29
N LEU A 2 2.25 34.58 8.94
CA LEU A 2 1.04 34.38 8.12
C LEU A 2 1.37 33.94 6.69
N ALA A 3 2.37 34.52 6.03
CA ALA A 3 2.79 34.17 4.68
C ALA A 3 3.34 32.73 4.60
N THR A 4 4.07 32.29 5.61
CA THR A 4 4.65 30.95 5.69
C THR A 4 3.56 29.88 5.86
N ASN A 5 2.54 30.15 6.68
CA ASN A 5 1.40 29.24 6.86
C ASN A 5 0.55 29.13 5.60
N LEU A 6 0.31 30.24 4.90
CA LEU A 6 -0.44 30.23 3.64
C LEU A 6 0.31 29.44 2.54
N GLN A 7 1.63 29.58 2.48
CA GLN A 7 2.47 28.85 1.53
C GLN A 7 2.48 27.34 1.81
N LEU A 8 2.56 26.93 3.07
CA LEU A 8 2.45 25.52 3.46
C LEU A 8 1.08 24.94 3.12
N GLN A 9 0.01 25.65 3.39
CA GLN A 9 -1.34 25.23 3.00
C GLN A 9 -1.48 25.09 1.49
N THR A 10 -0.92 26.01 0.71
CA THR A 10 -0.93 25.94 -0.75
C THR A 10 -0.16 24.71 -1.26
N ILE A 11 1.00 24.40 -0.69
CA ILE A 11 1.78 23.20 -1.04
C ILE A 11 0.99 21.93 -0.73
N LEU A 12 0.40 21.83 0.45
CA LEU A 12 -0.39 20.68 0.86
C LEU A 12 -1.64 20.49 0.01
N SER A 13 -2.32 21.58 -0.36
CA SER A 13 -3.52 21.52 -1.22
C SER A 13 -3.20 21.23 -2.69
N SER A 14 -2.01 21.57 -3.18
CA SER A 14 -1.59 21.25 -4.54
C SER A 14 -1.11 19.82 -4.73
N ALA A 15 -0.84 19.10 -3.65
CA ALA A 15 -0.45 17.69 -3.66
C ALA A 15 -1.68 16.77 -3.79
N THR A 16 -2.38 16.81 -4.93
CA THR A 16 -3.63 16.03 -5.15
C THR A 16 -3.40 14.55 -5.45
N ASN A 17 -2.19 14.17 -5.87
CA ASN A 17 -1.88 12.77 -6.22
C ASN A 17 -1.50 11.89 -5.02
N VAL A 18 -1.44 12.45 -3.82
CA VAL A 18 -1.10 11.74 -2.58
C VAL A 18 -1.99 12.21 -1.44
N SER A 19 -2.42 11.28 -0.60
CA SER A 19 -3.07 11.63 0.65
C SER A 19 -2.01 12.03 1.67
N ILE A 20 -2.16 13.22 2.26
CA ILE A 20 -1.32 13.72 3.35
C ILE A 20 -2.23 13.92 4.56
N VAL A 21 -2.00 13.12 5.58
CA VAL A 21 -2.78 13.14 6.83
C VAL A 21 -1.81 13.32 7.99
N ALA A 22 -1.98 14.36 8.81
CA ALA A 22 -1.26 14.47 10.06
C ALA A 22 -2.18 14.15 11.25
N THR A 23 -1.59 13.66 12.33
CA THR A 23 -2.30 13.35 13.56
C THR A 23 -1.57 13.94 14.77
N ASN A 24 -2.27 14.05 15.90
CA ASN A 24 -1.64 14.22 17.19
C ASN A 24 -1.02 12.89 17.68
N THR A 25 -0.47 12.88 18.88
CA THR A 25 0.17 11.69 19.50
C THR A 25 -0.80 10.56 19.82
N GLU A 26 -2.10 10.84 19.85
CA GLU A 26 -3.17 9.87 20.11
C GLU A 26 -3.76 9.29 18.82
N GLY A 27 -3.30 9.79 17.65
CA GLY A 27 -3.76 9.35 16.34
C GLY A 27 -5.02 10.06 15.84
N THR A 28 -5.48 11.11 16.52
CA THR A 28 -6.57 11.96 16.03
C THR A 28 -6.06 12.84 14.88
N ILE A 29 -6.80 12.87 13.79
CA ILE A 29 -6.43 13.61 12.58
C ILE A 29 -6.43 15.12 12.84
N THR A 30 -5.33 15.79 12.53
CA THR A 30 -5.15 17.24 12.67
C THR A 30 -4.98 17.97 11.34
N THR A 31 -4.60 17.23 10.29
CA THR A 31 -4.49 17.73 8.92
C THR A 31 -5.00 16.67 7.95
N PHE A 32 -5.73 17.13 6.93
CA PHE A 32 -6.28 16.27 5.88
C PHE A 32 -6.26 17.08 4.59
N ASN A 33 -5.36 16.76 3.65
CA ASN A 33 -5.16 17.56 2.44
C ASN A 33 -6.21 17.25 1.36
N THR A 34 -6.26 18.08 0.32
CA THR A 34 -7.17 17.89 -0.82
C THR A 34 -6.98 16.52 -1.51
N GLY A 35 -5.74 16.03 -1.62
CA GLY A 35 -5.48 14.69 -2.16
C GLY A 35 -6.11 13.57 -1.32
N ALA A 36 -6.14 13.72 0.01
CA ALA A 36 -6.84 12.77 0.88
C ALA A 36 -8.36 12.86 0.72
N GLU A 37 -8.92 14.08 0.56
CA GLU A 37 -10.35 14.27 0.29
C GLU A 37 -10.78 13.59 -1.02
N GLU A 38 -10.04 13.84 -2.10
CA GLU A 38 -10.31 13.26 -3.42
C GLU A 38 -10.14 11.74 -3.44
N LEU A 39 -9.10 11.25 -2.79
CA LEU A 39 -8.80 9.82 -2.76
C LEU A 39 -9.80 9.03 -1.91
N LEU A 40 -10.22 9.56 -0.77
CA LEU A 40 -10.96 8.84 0.25
C LEU A 40 -12.45 9.20 0.32
N GLY A 41 -12.86 10.32 -0.27
CA GLY A 41 -14.25 10.78 -0.32
C GLY A 41 -14.76 11.40 0.97
N TYR A 42 -13.90 11.63 1.96
CA TYR A 42 -14.22 12.37 3.18
C TYR A 42 -13.81 13.84 3.02
N SER A 43 -14.55 14.78 3.60
CA SER A 43 -14.10 16.15 3.70
C SER A 43 -13.16 16.37 4.89
N ALA A 44 -12.26 17.33 4.80
CA ALA A 44 -11.38 17.70 5.91
C ALA A 44 -12.18 18.08 7.18
N GLY A 45 -13.34 18.73 7.01
CA GLY A 45 -14.21 19.09 8.13
C GLY A 45 -14.83 17.90 8.86
N GLU A 46 -15.02 16.75 8.19
CA GLU A 46 -15.51 15.52 8.81
C GLU A 46 -14.40 14.76 9.55
N MET A 47 -13.15 15.00 9.17
CA MET A 47 -12.01 14.21 9.65
C MET A 47 -11.21 14.90 10.75
N ILE A 48 -10.92 16.21 10.57
CA ILE A 48 -10.04 16.95 11.48
C ILE A 48 -10.66 17.12 12.86
N GLY A 49 -9.95 16.68 13.89
CA GLY A 49 -10.36 16.75 15.29
C GLY A 49 -11.44 15.76 15.69
N GLN A 50 -11.99 14.99 14.75
CA GLN A 50 -13.14 14.11 15.00
C GLN A 50 -12.82 12.63 14.80
N GLN A 51 -11.91 12.30 13.89
CA GLN A 51 -11.65 10.92 13.49
C GLN A 51 -10.19 10.50 13.77
N SER A 52 -10.03 9.20 14.00
CA SER A 52 -8.71 8.57 14.12
C SER A 52 -8.20 8.10 12.76
N LEU A 53 -6.88 8.06 12.60
CA LEU A 53 -6.21 7.48 11.43
C LEU A 53 -6.68 6.04 11.14
N THR A 54 -7.08 5.29 12.14
CA THR A 54 -7.56 3.91 11.99
C THR A 54 -8.82 3.78 11.14
N LEU A 55 -9.65 4.84 11.06
CA LEU A 55 -10.86 4.84 10.24
C LEU A 55 -10.58 4.57 8.75
N LEU A 56 -9.42 5.00 8.28
CA LEU A 56 -9.02 4.88 6.88
C LEU A 56 -8.54 3.46 6.51
N HIS A 57 -8.31 2.60 7.49
CA HIS A 57 -7.73 1.27 7.31
C HIS A 57 -8.75 0.16 7.50
N VAL A 58 -8.46 -0.99 6.92
CA VAL A 58 -9.21 -2.23 7.19
C VAL A 58 -8.83 -2.75 8.58
N PRO A 59 -9.80 -2.92 9.50
CA PRO A 59 -9.51 -3.31 10.89
C PRO A 59 -8.69 -4.59 11.02
N GLU A 60 -8.97 -5.59 10.19
CA GLU A 60 -8.28 -6.89 10.21
C GLU A 60 -6.79 -6.77 9.85
N GLU A 61 -6.42 -5.78 9.02
CA GLU A 61 -5.01 -5.51 8.70
C GLU A 61 -4.31 -4.84 9.88
N ILE A 62 -4.97 -3.90 10.56
CA ILE A 62 -4.45 -3.28 11.79
C ILE A 62 -4.22 -4.35 12.86
N ASP A 63 -5.19 -5.23 13.09
CA ASP A 63 -5.11 -6.29 14.11
C ASP A 63 -4.00 -7.29 13.81
N ARG A 64 -3.80 -7.64 12.53
CA ARG A 64 -2.70 -8.50 12.11
C ARG A 64 -1.35 -7.84 12.39
N HIS A 65 -1.19 -6.59 11.97
CA HIS A 65 0.05 -5.85 12.21
C HIS A 65 0.29 -5.58 13.70
N ALA A 66 -0.76 -5.34 14.48
CA ALA A 66 -0.69 -5.21 15.93
C ALA A 66 -0.11 -6.45 16.59
N ARG A 67 -0.51 -7.66 16.14
CA ARG A 67 0.06 -8.92 16.62
C ARG A 67 1.55 -9.04 16.26
N GLU A 68 1.91 -8.79 15.00
CA GLU A 68 3.31 -8.80 14.55
C GLU A 68 4.20 -7.90 15.42
N LEU A 69 3.74 -6.67 15.71
CA LEU A 69 4.48 -5.73 16.55
C LEU A 69 4.46 -6.12 18.04
N SER A 70 3.37 -6.72 18.52
CA SER A 70 3.30 -7.19 19.91
C SER A 70 4.30 -8.30 20.19
N ASP A 71 4.47 -9.23 19.24
CA ASP A 71 5.45 -10.30 19.30
C ASP A 71 6.88 -9.74 19.20
N LEU A 72 7.10 -8.78 18.28
CA LEU A 72 8.42 -8.17 18.08
C LEU A 72 8.90 -7.36 19.30
N TYR A 73 7.98 -6.63 19.95
CA TYR A 73 8.30 -5.73 21.06
C TYR A 73 7.99 -6.31 22.44
N GLU A 74 7.54 -7.57 22.50
CA GLU A 74 7.21 -8.31 23.74
C GLU A 74 6.23 -7.52 24.65
N ARG A 75 5.32 -6.79 24.06
CA ARG A 75 4.27 -6.01 24.77
C ARG A 75 3.00 -5.86 23.93
N PRO A 76 1.82 -5.73 24.58
CA PRO A 76 0.57 -5.54 23.85
C PRO A 76 0.58 -4.24 23.04
N ILE A 77 0.25 -4.33 21.74
CA ILE A 77 0.05 -3.20 20.82
C ILE A 77 -1.31 -3.36 20.18
N HIS A 78 -2.11 -2.29 20.15
CA HIS A 78 -3.47 -2.32 19.63
C HIS A 78 -3.85 -1.01 18.95
N GLY A 79 -4.83 -1.07 18.03
CA GLY A 79 -5.44 0.10 17.41
C GLY A 79 -4.41 1.00 16.70
N VAL A 80 -4.51 2.31 16.94
CA VAL A 80 -3.62 3.29 16.29
C VAL A 80 -2.15 3.07 16.61
N ALA A 81 -1.82 2.49 17.76
CA ALA A 81 -0.42 2.20 18.12
C ALA A 81 0.23 1.24 17.10
N ALA A 82 -0.54 0.34 16.47
CA ALA A 82 -0.03 -0.53 15.43
C ALA A 82 0.44 0.24 14.18
N LEU A 83 -0.12 1.41 13.92
CA LEU A 83 0.25 2.24 12.77
C LEU A 83 1.46 3.14 13.05
N ILE A 84 1.61 3.62 14.29
CA ILE A 84 2.56 4.68 14.65
C ILE A 84 3.79 4.20 15.45
N GLU A 85 3.81 2.95 15.92
CA GLU A 85 4.84 2.46 16.82
C GLU A 85 6.26 2.57 16.25
N ASN A 86 6.44 2.15 15.00
CA ASN A 86 7.75 2.21 14.34
C ASN A 86 8.22 3.66 14.15
N ALA A 87 7.31 4.55 13.72
CA ALA A 87 7.59 5.97 13.56
C ALA A 87 7.93 6.64 14.90
N LYS A 88 7.22 6.28 15.97
CA LYS A 88 7.47 6.77 17.33
C LYS A 88 8.88 6.44 17.81
N ARG A 89 9.42 5.28 17.45
CA ARG A 89 10.77 4.83 17.77
C ARG A 89 11.86 5.44 16.87
N GLY A 90 11.48 6.34 15.96
CA GLY A 90 12.41 6.97 15.01
C GLY A 90 12.71 6.10 13.79
N GLY A 91 11.96 5.01 13.61
CA GLY A 91 11.99 4.18 12.40
C GLY A 91 11.25 4.85 11.23
N PHE A 92 11.57 4.36 10.04
CA PHE A 92 10.84 4.64 8.82
C PHE A 92 9.97 3.40 8.53
N ASP A 93 8.67 3.58 8.47
CA ASP A 93 7.75 2.49 8.14
C ASP A 93 7.05 2.81 6.82
N GLU A 94 7.40 2.05 5.79
CA GLU A 94 6.73 2.08 4.50
C GLU A 94 6.11 0.71 4.26
N ARG A 95 4.79 0.69 4.14
CA ARG A 95 4.03 -0.56 3.98
C ARG A 95 2.84 -0.38 3.06
N GLU A 96 2.47 -1.44 2.35
CA GLU A 96 1.19 -1.49 1.64
C GLU A 96 0.06 -1.75 2.62
N TRP A 97 -1.00 -0.93 2.51
CA TRP A 97 -2.23 -1.04 3.28
C TRP A 97 -3.44 -0.98 2.37
N THR A 98 -4.52 -1.56 2.83
CA THR A 98 -5.84 -1.36 2.23
C THR A 98 -6.56 -0.23 2.93
N TYR A 99 -6.78 0.88 2.21
CA TYR A 99 -7.64 1.97 2.67
C TYR A 99 -9.10 1.70 2.30
N GLN A 100 -9.99 2.15 3.17
CA GLN A 100 -11.43 2.12 2.95
C GLN A 100 -11.94 3.55 2.72
N ARG A 101 -12.60 3.78 1.57
CA ARG A 101 -13.24 5.05 1.26
C ARG A 101 -14.57 5.21 1.99
N LYS A 102 -15.08 6.44 2.01
CA LYS A 102 -16.39 6.78 2.58
C LYS A 102 -17.54 5.97 1.97
N ASP A 103 -17.47 5.65 0.69
CA ASP A 103 -18.45 4.84 -0.03
C ASP A 103 -18.32 3.31 0.23
N GLY A 104 -17.37 2.91 1.06
CA GLY A 104 -17.07 1.51 1.38
C GLY A 104 -16.15 0.82 0.37
N SER A 105 -15.81 1.46 -0.75
CA SER A 105 -14.84 0.90 -1.70
C SER A 105 -13.44 0.86 -1.10
N ARG A 106 -12.59 -0.03 -1.63
CA ARG A 106 -11.23 -0.24 -1.13
C ARG A 106 -10.19 0.10 -2.19
N LEU A 107 -9.03 0.56 -1.73
CA LEU A 107 -7.88 0.83 -2.59
C LEU A 107 -6.59 0.39 -1.87
N THR A 108 -5.58 0.04 -2.65
CA THR A 108 -4.26 -0.27 -2.10
C THR A 108 -3.39 0.98 -2.08
N VAL A 109 -2.87 1.33 -0.93
CA VAL A 109 -1.96 2.46 -0.76
C VAL A 109 -0.58 2.00 -0.31
N LEU A 110 0.46 2.63 -0.82
CA LEU A 110 1.78 2.61 -0.22
C LEU A 110 1.81 3.74 0.82
N LEU A 111 1.84 3.37 2.09
CA LEU A 111 1.74 4.29 3.22
C LEU A 111 3.09 4.44 3.88
N THR A 112 3.52 5.68 4.05
CA THR A 112 4.70 6.05 4.84
C THR A 112 4.24 6.84 6.06
N ILE A 113 4.64 6.41 7.26
CA ILE A 113 4.35 7.14 8.51
C ILE A 113 5.65 7.57 9.16
N THR A 114 5.74 8.87 9.51
CA THR A 114 6.87 9.47 10.20
C THR A 114 6.41 10.26 11.43
N ALA A 115 7.26 10.33 12.46
CA ALA A 115 6.97 11.13 13.63
C ALA A 115 7.29 12.62 13.37
N LEU A 116 6.34 13.48 13.72
CA LEU A 116 6.55 14.93 13.82
C LEU A 116 7.16 15.24 15.19
N ARG A 117 8.22 16.02 15.19
CA ARG A 117 8.93 16.38 16.42
C ARG A 117 9.08 17.90 16.53
N ASP A 118 9.04 18.39 17.75
CA ASP A 118 9.35 19.79 18.04
C ASP A 118 10.88 20.05 18.06
N SER A 119 11.26 21.29 18.40
CA SER A 119 12.67 21.72 18.50
C SER A 119 13.46 20.94 19.55
N ASP A 120 12.80 20.37 20.55
CA ASP A 120 13.41 19.61 21.64
C ASP A 120 13.45 18.10 21.33
N GLY A 121 12.97 17.71 20.13
CA GLY A 121 12.95 16.32 19.67
C GLY A 121 11.76 15.50 20.21
N VAL A 122 10.84 16.14 20.94
CA VAL A 122 9.65 15.47 21.49
C VAL A 122 8.64 15.21 20.35
N VAL A 123 8.09 14.01 20.31
CA VAL A 123 7.06 13.65 19.33
C VAL A 123 5.77 14.43 19.62
N THR A 124 5.33 15.22 18.66
CA THR A 124 4.10 16.04 18.75
C THR A 124 2.95 15.46 17.93
N GLY A 125 3.24 14.50 17.07
CA GLY A 125 2.26 13.84 16.21
C GLY A 125 2.91 12.95 15.16
N PHE A 126 2.14 12.58 14.15
CA PHE A 126 2.59 11.73 13.07
C PHE A 126 2.10 12.26 11.73
N LEU A 127 2.92 12.10 10.70
CA LEU A 127 2.59 12.41 9.32
C LEU A 127 2.47 11.10 8.54
N ALA A 128 1.31 10.85 7.97
CA ALA A 128 1.00 9.73 7.11
C ALA A 128 0.86 10.20 5.66
N ILE A 129 1.68 9.68 4.77
CA ILE A 129 1.65 9.96 3.33
C ILE A 129 1.27 8.68 2.62
N GLY A 130 0.10 8.67 1.98
CA GLY A 130 -0.45 7.53 1.25
C GLY A 130 -0.50 7.79 -0.25
N LYS A 131 0.11 6.91 -1.03
CA LYS A 131 0.06 6.93 -2.50
C LYS A 131 -0.81 5.77 -2.98
N ASP A 132 -1.83 6.06 -3.80
CA ASP A 132 -2.62 5.01 -4.45
C ASP A 132 -1.74 4.22 -5.43
N ILE A 133 -1.66 2.92 -5.21
CA ILE A 133 -0.93 1.98 -6.07
C ILE A 133 -1.84 0.91 -6.67
N THR A 134 -3.16 1.10 -6.59
CA THR A 134 -4.15 0.12 -7.06
C THR A 134 -3.98 -0.21 -8.54
N SER A 135 -3.87 0.82 -9.38
CA SER A 135 -3.66 0.62 -10.83
C SER A 135 -2.32 -0.04 -11.14
N ARG A 136 -1.25 0.33 -10.41
CA ARG A 136 0.06 -0.30 -10.56
C ARG A 136 -0.01 -1.79 -10.22
N LYS A 137 -0.63 -2.14 -9.09
CA LYS A 137 -0.80 -3.54 -8.67
C LYS A 137 -1.64 -4.35 -9.66
N ALA A 138 -2.71 -3.77 -10.19
CA ALA A 138 -3.52 -4.43 -11.22
C ALA A 138 -2.70 -4.70 -12.50
N ALA A 139 -1.88 -3.75 -12.94
CA ALA A 139 -1.01 -3.91 -14.11
C ALA A 139 0.08 -4.97 -13.87
N GLU A 140 0.72 -4.95 -12.70
CA GLU A 140 1.72 -5.96 -12.31
C GLU A 140 1.11 -7.37 -12.30
N HIS A 141 -0.10 -7.52 -11.74
CA HIS A 141 -0.81 -8.80 -11.71
C HIS A 141 -1.19 -9.29 -13.11
N ALA A 142 -1.73 -8.39 -13.96
CA ALA A 142 -2.08 -8.73 -15.35
C ALA A 142 -0.84 -9.17 -16.16
N LEU A 143 0.29 -8.48 -15.98
CA LEU A 143 1.55 -8.85 -16.63
C LEU A 143 2.06 -10.21 -16.15
N ALA A 144 1.99 -10.50 -14.84
CA ALA A 144 2.38 -11.79 -14.29
C ALA A 144 1.51 -12.93 -14.86
N GLN A 145 0.19 -12.73 -14.94
CA GLN A 145 -0.72 -13.70 -15.53
C GLN A 145 -0.40 -13.95 -17.01
N ALA A 146 -0.24 -12.89 -17.81
CA ALA A 146 0.08 -13.03 -19.23
C ALA A 146 1.42 -13.76 -19.48
N ARG A 147 2.43 -13.48 -18.63
CA ARG A 147 3.70 -14.19 -18.66
C ARG A 147 3.54 -15.68 -18.37
N ASP A 148 2.80 -16.04 -17.35
CA ASP A 148 2.61 -17.43 -16.94
C ASP A 148 1.81 -18.20 -17.99
N GLU A 149 0.81 -17.57 -18.64
CA GLU A 149 0.08 -18.14 -19.77
C GLU A 149 1.02 -18.37 -20.98
N ALA A 150 1.85 -17.40 -21.32
CA ALA A 150 2.81 -17.53 -22.42
C ALA A 150 3.82 -18.66 -22.17
N LEU A 151 4.31 -18.80 -20.93
CA LEU A 151 5.22 -19.89 -20.56
C LEU A 151 4.56 -21.25 -20.69
N ARG A 152 3.31 -21.40 -20.22
CA ARG A 152 2.54 -22.66 -20.36
C ARG A 152 2.31 -23.01 -21.84
N ALA A 153 1.95 -22.02 -22.66
CA ALA A 153 1.75 -22.23 -24.11
C ALA A 153 3.07 -22.63 -24.81
N ALA A 154 4.18 -22.00 -24.46
CA ALA A 154 5.50 -22.34 -25.00
C ALA A 154 5.91 -23.76 -24.60
N GLN A 155 5.71 -24.16 -23.36
CA GLN A 155 6.00 -25.52 -22.88
C GLN A 155 5.14 -26.57 -23.59
N ALA A 156 3.82 -26.35 -23.70
CA ALA A 156 2.93 -27.25 -24.41
C ALA A 156 3.33 -27.42 -25.88
N LYS A 157 3.76 -26.34 -26.55
CA LYS A 157 4.27 -26.38 -27.92
C LYS A 157 5.57 -27.19 -28.03
N ALA A 158 6.49 -27.03 -27.08
CA ALA A 158 7.75 -27.78 -27.06
C ALA A 158 7.51 -29.28 -26.84
N ASP A 159 6.62 -29.64 -25.91
CA ASP A 159 6.26 -31.03 -25.63
C ASP A 159 5.58 -31.67 -26.84
N PHE A 160 4.68 -30.94 -27.50
CA PHE A 160 4.02 -31.38 -28.74
C PHE A 160 5.06 -31.67 -29.82
N LEU A 161 6.00 -30.74 -30.09
CA LEU A 161 7.03 -30.91 -31.12
C LEU A 161 7.96 -32.09 -30.80
N ALA A 162 8.31 -32.28 -29.52
CA ALA A 162 9.13 -33.41 -29.08
C ALA A 162 8.44 -34.73 -29.34
N THR A 163 7.15 -34.85 -28.99
CA THR A 163 6.32 -36.05 -29.26
C THR A 163 6.21 -36.32 -30.75
N MET A 164 5.86 -35.31 -31.54
CA MET A 164 5.73 -35.45 -33.00
C MET A 164 7.05 -35.84 -33.65
N SER A 165 8.17 -35.31 -33.23
CA SER A 165 9.50 -35.70 -33.73
C SER A 165 9.81 -37.19 -33.49
N HIS A 166 9.41 -37.71 -32.33
CA HIS A 166 9.55 -39.13 -32.00
C HIS A 166 8.64 -40.02 -32.86
N GLU A 167 7.37 -39.62 -33.02
CA GLU A 167 6.39 -40.36 -33.81
C GLU A 167 6.73 -40.38 -35.31
N ILE A 168 7.36 -39.31 -35.83
CA ILE A 168 7.81 -39.26 -37.23
C ILE A 168 9.07 -40.08 -37.43
N ARG A 169 10.04 -40.04 -36.51
CA ARG A 169 11.31 -40.75 -36.61
C ARG A 169 11.15 -42.26 -36.67
N THR A 170 10.20 -42.82 -35.91
CA THR A 170 10.00 -44.27 -35.83
C THR A 170 9.60 -44.92 -37.16
N PRO A 171 8.59 -44.43 -37.92
CA PRO A 171 8.26 -45.01 -39.22
C PRO A 171 9.30 -44.68 -40.29
N MET A 172 9.95 -43.52 -40.24
CA MET A 172 11.03 -43.18 -41.19
C MET A 172 12.21 -44.14 -41.07
N ASN A 173 12.65 -44.47 -39.85
CA ASN A 173 13.71 -45.43 -39.66
C ASN A 173 13.36 -46.84 -40.13
N ALA A 174 12.08 -47.21 -40.06
CA ALA A 174 11.59 -48.49 -40.60
C ALA A 174 11.62 -48.54 -42.14
N ILE A 175 11.44 -47.40 -42.80
CA ILE A 175 11.47 -47.30 -44.30
C ILE A 175 12.92 -47.24 -44.82
N ILE A 176 13.83 -46.59 -44.14
CA ILE A 176 15.21 -46.41 -44.55
C ILE A 176 16.08 -47.63 -44.21
N GLY A 177 15.67 -48.43 -43.24
CA GLY A 177 16.38 -49.64 -42.82
C GLY A 177 16.02 -50.93 -43.59
N MET A 178 15.24 -50.81 -44.67
CA MET A 178 15.04 -51.83 -45.66
C MET A 178 15.99 -51.56 -46.82
#